data_a711cae7c93f68c5c5350f993b221c4a
#
_entry.id   a711cae7c93f68c5c5350f993b221c4a
#
_cell.length_a   1.000
_cell.length_b   1.000
_cell.length_c   1.000
_cell.angle_alpha   90.00
_cell.angle_beta   90.00
_cell.angle_gamma   90.00
#
_symmetry.space_group_name_H-M   'P 1'
#
loop_
_entity.id
_entity.type
_entity.pdbx_description
1 polymer ?
#
loop_
_entity_poly.entity_id
_entity_poly.type
_entity_poly.pdbx_seq_one_letter_code
_entity_poly.pdbx_strand_id
1 'polypeptide(L)'
;MEKKDVPKVTTALNNHLHANYKVHITFTQQEVAHFFLPCEGVMHSMLVEDANGSVTDFCSFYALNSSILGHEKYDKLFAAYAFYNFTVSGEPERLKSLIRDALIVAKNKQFDVFNMTQVLKHKQVTGELMFKPGDGILAHYLYNWRIRTVQSDDIGIVLV
;
A
#
# COMPACT_ATOMS: atom_id res chain seq x y z
N MET A 1 -1.55 8.27 11.32
CA MET A 1 -2.03 7.15 12.16
C MET A 1 -1.30 7.16 13.50
N GLU A 2 -2.01 6.89 14.60
CA GLU A 2 -1.50 6.84 15.96
C GLU A 2 -1.93 5.52 16.63
N LYS A 3 -1.36 5.20 17.80
CA LYS A 3 -1.72 3.94 18.53
C LYS A 3 -3.22 3.81 18.81
N LYS A 4 -3.92 4.92 19.09
CA LYS A 4 -5.36 4.93 19.34
C LYS A 4 -6.19 4.51 18.11
N ASP A 5 -5.61 4.62 16.91
CA ASP A 5 -6.30 4.34 15.64
C ASP A 5 -6.22 2.84 15.26
N VAL A 6 -5.32 2.09 15.90
CA VAL A 6 -5.08 0.67 15.58
C VAL A 6 -6.36 -0.16 15.53
N PRO A 7 -7.26 -0.12 16.53
CA PRO A 7 -8.48 -0.95 16.48
C PRO A 7 -9.38 -0.63 15.29
N LYS A 8 -9.62 0.66 15.01
CA LYS A 8 -10.50 1.08 13.90
C LYS A 8 -9.86 0.83 12.53
N VAL A 9 -8.55 1.03 12.38
CA VAL A 9 -7.82 0.69 11.15
C VAL A 9 -7.83 -0.81 10.92
N THR A 10 -7.63 -1.63 11.95
CA THR A 10 -7.72 -3.10 11.85
C THR A 10 -9.09 -3.53 11.32
N THR A 11 -10.16 -2.98 11.89
CA THR A 11 -11.52 -3.29 11.46
C THR A 11 -11.76 -2.85 10.02
N ALA A 12 -11.42 -1.62 9.67
CA ALA A 12 -11.64 -1.08 8.33
C ALA A 12 -10.83 -1.84 7.26
N LEU A 13 -9.54 -2.13 7.53
CA LEU A 13 -8.65 -2.87 6.64
C LEU A 13 -9.19 -4.29 6.39
N ASN A 14 -9.49 -5.04 7.46
CA ASN A 14 -10.00 -6.40 7.33
C ASN A 14 -11.34 -6.46 6.59
N ASN A 15 -12.28 -5.55 6.90
CA ASN A 15 -13.54 -5.44 6.19
C ASN A 15 -13.33 -5.16 4.70
N HIS A 16 -12.43 -4.21 4.38
CA HIS A 16 -12.10 -3.89 2.99
C HIS A 16 -11.50 -5.09 2.26
N LEU A 17 -10.52 -5.77 2.87
CA LEU A 17 -9.87 -6.93 2.26
C LEU A 17 -10.86 -8.07 2.05
N HIS A 18 -11.65 -8.41 3.05
CA HIS A 18 -12.65 -9.48 2.96
C HIS A 18 -13.73 -9.20 1.90
N ALA A 19 -14.20 -7.96 1.79
CA ALA A 19 -15.24 -7.60 0.84
C ALA A 19 -14.75 -7.55 -0.63
N ASN A 20 -13.46 -7.28 -0.86
CA ASN A 20 -12.96 -6.97 -2.20
C ASN A 20 -12.03 -8.03 -2.80
N TYR A 21 -11.43 -8.93 -2.01
CA TYR A 21 -10.41 -9.85 -2.48
C TYR A 21 -10.70 -11.30 -2.10
N LYS A 22 -10.40 -12.22 -3.01
CA LYS A 22 -10.58 -13.67 -2.79
C LYS A 22 -9.43 -14.28 -1.99
N VAL A 23 -8.24 -13.72 -2.16
CA VAL A 23 -7.03 -14.14 -1.44
C VAL A 23 -6.48 -12.94 -0.72
N HIS A 24 -6.56 -12.95 0.60
CA HIS A 24 -6.14 -11.82 1.44
C HIS A 24 -5.65 -12.30 2.80
N ILE A 25 -4.94 -11.42 3.50
CA ILE A 25 -4.53 -11.59 4.89
C ILE A 25 -5.64 -11.03 5.79
N THR A 26 -5.83 -11.64 6.94
CA THR A 26 -6.63 -11.06 8.04
C THR A 26 -5.65 -10.62 9.13
N PHE A 27 -5.61 -9.35 9.42
CA PHE A 27 -4.69 -8.76 10.37
C PHE A 27 -5.27 -8.76 11.79
N THR A 28 -4.43 -9.10 12.75
CA THR A 28 -4.69 -8.81 14.17
C THR A 28 -4.33 -7.36 14.50
N GLN A 29 -4.83 -6.83 15.61
CA GLN A 29 -4.43 -5.49 16.07
C GLN A 29 -2.93 -5.38 16.37
N GLN A 30 -2.30 -6.46 16.80
CA GLN A 30 -0.85 -6.51 17.06
C GLN A 30 -0.08 -6.37 15.74
N GLU A 31 -0.49 -7.06 14.68
CA GLU A 31 0.11 -6.96 13.35
C GLU A 31 -0.13 -5.57 12.74
N VAL A 32 -1.34 -5.01 12.87
CA VAL A 32 -1.59 -3.63 12.42
C VAL A 32 -0.72 -2.63 13.19
N ALA A 33 -0.55 -2.80 14.48
CA ALA A 33 0.36 -1.96 15.26
C ALA A 33 1.81 -2.13 14.81
N HIS A 34 2.24 -3.34 14.50
CA HIS A 34 3.60 -3.64 14.06
C HIS A 34 3.91 -3.10 12.66
N PHE A 35 3.03 -3.39 11.69
CA PHE A 35 3.29 -3.09 10.29
C PHE A 35 2.90 -1.67 9.86
N PHE A 36 1.96 -1.02 10.56
CA PHE A 36 1.38 0.24 10.07
C PHE A 36 1.58 1.45 10.98
N LEU A 37 2.01 1.28 12.24
CA LEU A 37 2.34 2.47 13.03
C LEU A 37 3.51 3.21 12.39
N PRO A 38 3.38 4.54 12.19
CA PRO A 38 4.44 5.31 11.58
C PRO A 38 5.76 5.17 12.34
N CYS A 39 6.81 4.88 11.59
CA CYS A 39 8.18 4.82 12.05
C CYS A 39 9.03 5.66 11.11
N GLU A 40 9.67 6.70 11.62
CA GLU A 40 10.44 7.64 10.79
C GLU A 40 11.50 6.90 9.97
N GLY A 41 11.54 7.20 8.66
CA GLY A 41 12.46 6.55 7.72
C GLY A 41 12.12 5.10 7.34
N VAL A 42 11.03 4.53 7.88
CA VAL A 42 10.64 3.13 7.64
C VAL A 42 9.22 3.03 7.12
N MET A 43 8.22 3.46 7.89
CA MET A 43 6.80 3.31 7.58
C MET A 43 6.06 4.64 7.70
N HIS A 44 5.26 4.92 6.70
CA HIS A 44 4.39 6.09 6.64
C HIS A 44 2.95 5.64 6.43
N SER A 45 2.07 6.00 7.37
CA SER A 45 0.66 5.64 7.33
C SER A 45 -0.23 6.82 7.70
N MET A 46 -1.22 7.07 6.87
CA MET A 46 -2.20 8.13 7.02
C MET A 46 -3.60 7.54 6.91
N LEU A 47 -4.55 8.17 7.59
CA LEU A 47 -5.97 7.81 7.51
C LEU A 47 -6.83 9.06 7.41
N VAL A 48 -8.00 8.91 6.83
CA VAL A 48 -9.07 9.90 6.83
C VAL A 48 -10.25 9.32 7.59
N GLU A 49 -10.90 10.16 8.37
CA GLU A 49 -12.08 9.80 9.16
C GLU A 49 -13.26 10.66 8.75
N ASP A 50 -14.47 10.09 8.87
CA ASP A 50 -15.71 10.84 8.78
C ASP A 50 -15.99 11.62 10.08
N ALA A 51 -17.11 12.34 10.09
CA ALA A 51 -17.55 13.10 11.27
C ALA A 51 -17.86 12.23 12.51
N ASN A 52 -18.04 10.92 12.33
CA ASN A 52 -18.29 9.96 13.40
C ASN A 52 -17.01 9.26 13.88
N GLY A 53 -15.85 9.58 13.30
CA GLY A 53 -14.56 8.97 13.63
C GLY A 53 -14.33 7.60 12.98
N SER A 54 -15.14 7.21 11.99
CA SER A 54 -14.93 5.99 11.21
C SER A 54 -13.91 6.21 10.12
N VAL A 55 -13.01 5.24 9.91
CA VAL A 55 -12.00 5.30 8.86
C VAL A 55 -12.68 5.19 7.49
N THR A 56 -12.53 6.21 6.66
CA THR A 56 -13.04 6.24 5.28
C THR A 56 -11.96 5.91 4.26
N ASP A 57 -10.72 6.32 4.53
CA ASP A 57 -9.60 6.07 3.65
C ASP A 57 -8.36 5.75 4.47
N PHE A 58 -7.51 4.94 3.90
CA PHE A 58 -6.22 4.59 4.50
C PHE A 58 -5.17 4.47 3.41
N CYS A 59 -4.02 5.06 3.64
CA CYS A 59 -2.87 4.83 2.77
C CYS A 59 -1.60 4.62 3.59
N SER A 60 -0.74 3.75 3.08
CA SER A 60 0.57 3.48 3.65
C SER A 60 1.60 3.17 2.59
N PHE A 61 2.84 3.49 2.90
CA PHE A 61 4.01 3.11 2.12
C PHE A 61 5.21 2.96 3.06
N TYR A 62 6.14 2.13 2.66
CA TYR A 62 7.38 1.88 3.41
C TYR A 62 8.61 2.26 2.60
N ALA A 63 9.70 2.54 3.30
CA ALA A 63 10.99 2.82 2.71
C ALA A 63 11.76 1.52 2.46
N LEU A 64 12.24 1.34 1.24
CA LEU A 64 13.16 0.27 0.88
C LEU A 64 14.32 0.87 0.06
N ASN A 65 15.30 1.40 0.79
CA ASN A 65 16.42 2.08 0.18
C ASN A 65 17.37 1.08 -0.49
N SER A 66 17.85 1.43 -1.68
CA SER A 66 18.74 0.60 -2.47
C SER A 66 20.11 1.28 -2.65
N SER A 67 21.17 0.49 -2.68
CA SER A 67 22.50 0.96 -3.07
C SER A 67 22.61 1.00 -4.59
N ILE A 68 23.18 2.08 -5.13
CA ILE A 68 23.46 2.22 -6.55
C ILE A 68 24.92 1.79 -6.78
N LEU A 69 25.10 0.74 -7.57
CA LEU A 69 26.44 0.23 -7.86
C LEU A 69 27.00 0.88 -9.12
N GLY A 70 28.28 1.29 -9.07
CA GLY A 70 29.00 1.76 -10.24
C GLY A 70 28.61 3.13 -10.78
N HIS A 71 27.91 3.96 -10.02
CA HIS A 71 27.58 5.32 -10.41
C HIS A 71 28.46 6.34 -9.69
N GLU A 72 29.14 7.22 -10.43
CA GLU A 72 30.13 8.16 -9.88
C GLU A 72 29.57 9.20 -8.90
N LYS A 73 28.28 9.57 -9.06
CA LYS A 73 27.65 10.67 -8.35
C LYS A 73 26.67 10.24 -7.26
N TYR A 74 26.03 9.10 -7.44
CA TYR A 74 24.95 8.65 -6.56
C TYR A 74 25.25 7.25 -6.03
N ASP A 75 25.12 7.07 -4.71
CA ASP A 75 25.38 5.81 -4.00
C ASP A 75 24.12 5.17 -3.43
N LYS A 76 23.03 5.96 -3.30
CA LYS A 76 21.77 5.51 -2.73
C LYS A 76 20.57 5.96 -3.55
N LEU A 77 19.54 5.13 -3.57
CA LEU A 77 18.22 5.42 -4.08
C LEU A 77 17.23 5.30 -2.92
N PHE A 78 16.57 6.41 -2.58
CA PHE A 78 15.52 6.43 -1.57
C PHE A 78 14.20 6.04 -2.24
N ALA A 79 13.80 4.78 -2.09
CA ALA A 79 12.61 4.24 -2.71
C ALA A 79 11.49 4.05 -1.69
N ALA A 80 10.30 4.57 -2.01
CA ALA A 80 9.07 4.29 -1.32
C ALA A 80 8.31 3.18 -2.05
N TYR A 81 7.67 2.29 -1.30
CA TYR A 81 6.83 1.22 -1.82
C TYR A 81 5.43 1.32 -1.23
N ALA A 82 4.42 1.46 -2.09
CA ALA A 82 3.03 1.42 -1.66
C ALA A 82 2.76 0.11 -0.91
N PHE A 83 2.11 0.22 0.24
CA PHE A 83 1.74 -0.94 1.04
C PHE A 83 0.22 -1.16 0.93
N TYR A 84 -0.55 -1.01 1.98
CA TYR A 84 -2.01 -1.14 1.88
C TYR A 84 -2.65 0.25 1.70
N ASN A 85 -3.46 0.38 0.65
CA ASN A 85 -4.14 1.62 0.32
C ASN A 85 -5.58 1.28 -0.08
N PHE A 86 -6.55 1.90 0.57
CA PHE A 86 -7.95 1.68 0.26
C PHE A 86 -8.83 2.88 0.57
N THR A 87 -9.97 2.91 -0.07
CA THR A 87 -11.08 3.80 0.24
C THR A 87 -12.34 2.97 0.46
N VAL A 88 -13.14 3.31 1.46
CA VAL A 88 -14.41 2.62 1.76
C VAL A 88 -15.44 2.85 0.66
N SER A 89 -15.40 4.01 -0.01
CA SER A 89 -16.29 4.30 -1.13
C SER A 89 -16.08 3.35 -2.31
N GLY A 90 -14.86 2.82 -2.48
CA GLY A 90 -14.49 1.98 -3.62
C GLY A 90 -14.39 2.72 -4.95
N GLU A 91 -14.54 4.06 -4.96
CA GLU A 91 -14.50 4.86 -6.18
C GLU A 91 -13.07 5.08 -6.67
N PRO A 92 -12.78 4.80 -7.96
CA PRO A 92 -11.44 4.97 -8.53
C PRO A 92 -10.88 6.39 -8.39
N GLU A 93 -11.71 7.41 -8.56
CA GLU A 93 -11.30 8.81 -8.42
C GLU A 93 -10.86 9.14 -6.99
N ARG A 94 -11.54 8.56 -5.98
CA ARG A 94 -11.14 8.73 -4.59
C ARG A 94 -9.81 8.03 -4.30
N LEU A 95 -9.65 6.79 -4.79
CA LEU A 95 -8.39 6.07 -4.68
C LEU A 95 -7.24 6.83 -5.38
N LYS A 96 -7.48 7.37 -6.57
CA LYS A 96 -6.51 8.20 -7.29
C LYS A 96 -6.08 9.42 -6.47
N SER A 97 -7.04 10.12 -5.87
CA SER A 97 -6.75 11.27 -5.01
C SER A 97 -5.90 10.85 -3.81
N LEU A 98 -6.25 9.75 -3.15
CA LEU A 98 -5.52 9.20 -2.00
C LEU A 98 -4.07 8.85 -2.35
N ILE A 99 -3.85 8.17 -3.49
CA ILE A 99 -2.50 7.82 -3.95
C ILE A 99 -1.71 9.08 -4.35
N ARG A 100 -2.36 10.08 -4.96
CA ARG A 100 -1.73 11.38 -5.24
C ARG A 100 -1.23 12.04 -3.96
N ASP A 101 -2.02 12.02 -2.90
CA ASP A 101 -1.62 12.56 -1.60
C ASP A 101 -0.42 11.79 -1.02
N ALA A 102 -0.41 10.45 -1.15
CA ALA A 102 0.73 9.63 -0.76
C ALA A 102 2.01 10.01 -1.53
N LEU A 103 1.91 10.26 -2.86
CA LEU A 103 3.03 10.72 -3.68
C LEU A 103 3.56 12.09 -3.22
N ILE A 104 2.66 13.02 -2.85
CA ILE A 104 3.04 14.33 -2.32
C ILE A 104 3.80 14.18 -0.99
N VAL A 105 3.30 13.32 -0.09
CA VAL A 105 3.97 13.04 1.19
C VAL A 105 5.35 12.42 0.95
N ALA A 106 5.45 11.42 0.06
CA ALA A 106 6.72 10.78 -0.28
C ALA A 106 7.73 11.79 -0.86
N LYS A 107 7.28 12.66 -1.79
CA LYS A 107 8.11 13.74 -2.32
C LYS A 107 8.61 14.70 -1.24
N ASN A 108 7.74 15.13 -0.33
CA ASN A 108 8.11 16.03 0.76
C ASN A 108 9.09 15.38 1.76
N LYS A 109 9.08 14.04 1.84
CA LYS A 109 10.04 13.24 2.61
C LYS A 109 11.30 12.86 1.81
N GLN A 110 11.47 13.45 0.62
CA GLN A 110 12.66 13.30 -0.22
C GLN A 110 12.88 11.87 -0.75
N PHE A 111 11.82 11.11 -0.97
CA PHE A 111 11.93 9.87 -1.74
C PHE A 111 12.16 10.19 -3.23
N ASP A 112 13.09 9.44 -3.84
CA ASP A 112 13.46 9.59 -5.26
C ASP A 112 12.47 8.90 -6.18
N VAL A 113 11.95 7.75 -5.76
CA VAL A 113 10.99 6.94 -6.51
C VAL A 113 9.87 6.44 -5.60
N PHE A 114 8.70 6.23 -6.20
CA PHE A 114 7.55 5.60 -5.55
C PHE A 114 7.10 4.39 -6.39
N ASN A 115 7.24 3.20 -5.83
CA ASN A 115 6.88 1.95 -6.48
C ASN A 115 5.53 1.44 -5.98
N MET A 116 4.80 0.77 -6.85
CA MET A 116 3.49 0.20 -6.53
C MET A 116 3.26 -1.08 -7.31
N THR A 117 2.84 -2.14 -6.63
CA THR A 117 2.41 -3.39 -7.28
C THR A 117 1.00 -3.25 -7.85
N GLN A 118 0.70 -4.01 -8.91
CA GLN A 118 -0.63 -4.01 -9.55
C GLN A 118 -1.64 -4.92 -8.83
N VAL A 119 -1.63 -4.90 -7.50
CA VAL A 119 -2.63 -5.53 -6.63
C VAL A 119 -3.52 -4.45 -6.00
N LEU A 120 -4.48 -4.80 -5.18
CA LEU A 120 -5.36 -3.85 -4.45
C LEU A 120 -6.06 -2.83 -5.36
N LYS A 121 -6.38 -3.22 -6.60
CA LYS A 121 -7.01 -2.36 -7.62
C LYS A 121 -6.14 -1.15 -8.04
N HIS A 122 -4.87 -1.12 -7.67
CA HIS A 122 -3.96 -0.03 -8.03
C HIS A 122 -3.86 0.20 -9.55
N LYS A 123 -4.01 -0.86 -10.35
CA LYS A 123 -4.01 -0.77 -11.81
C LYS A 123 -4.99 0.27 -12.36
N GLN A 124 -6.10 0.52 -11.65
CA GLN A 124 -7.12 1.49 -12.06
C GLN A 124 -6.61 2.94 -12.05
N VAL A 125 -5.58 3.25 -11.26
CA VAL A 125 -5.10 4.62 -11.06
C VAL A 125 -3.67 4.85 -11.55
N THR A 126 -2.91 3.79 -11.86
CA THR A 126 -1.50 3.91 -12.25
C THR A 126 -1.29 4.71 -13.53
N GLY A 127 -2.14 4.50 -14.54
CA GLY A 127 -2.02 5.22 -15.83
C GLY A 127 -2.21 6.72 -15.69
N GLU A 128 -3.24 7.16 -14.98
CA GLU A 128 -3.55 8.57 -14.77
C GLU A 128 -2.55 9.29 -13.87
N LEU A 129 -1.93 8.56 -12.94
CA LEU A 129 -0.86 9.06 -12.08
C LEU A 129 0.53 8.91 -12.70
N MET A 130 0.59 8.57 -14.00
CA MET A 130 1.82 8.47 -14.80
C MET A 130 2.86 7.47 -14.26
N PHE A 131 2.41 6.42 -13.58
CA PHE A 131 3.30 5.33 -13.23
C PHE A 131 3.76 4.61 -14.50
N LYS A 132 5.04 4.39 -14.62
CA LYS A 132 5.61 3.57 -15.69
C LYS A 132 5.65 2.10 -15.25
N PRO A 133 5.49 1.14 -16.18
CA PRO A 133 5.68 -0.26 -15.85
C PRO A 133 7.12 -0.49 -15.36
N GLY A 134 7.25 -1.28 -14.29
CA GLY A 134 8.55 -1.75 -13.81
C GLY A 134 9.03 -2.98 -14.61
N ASP A 135 10.26 -3.38 -14.37
CA ASP A 135 10.90 -4.50 -15.08
C ASP A 135 10.54 -5.87 -14.48
N GLY A 136 9.96 -5.89 -13.27
CA GLY A 136 9.65 -7.10 -12.53
C GLY A 136 8.21 -7.57 -12.73
N ILE A 137 8.03 -8.89 -12.83
CA ILE A 137 6.74 -9.56 -12.73
C ILE A 137 6.73 -10.35 -11.43
N LEU A 138 5.79 -10.01 -10.54
CA LEU A 138 5.55 -10.71 -9.28
C LEU A 138 4.43 -11.71 -9.47
N ALA A 139 4.69 -13.00 -9.20
CA ALA A 139 3.70 -14.05 -9.26
C ALA A 139 3.47 -14.64 -7.85
N HIS A 140 2.21 -14.75 -7.46
CA HIS A 140 1.83 -15.39 -6.20
C HIS A 140 1.58 -16.88 -6.43
N TYR A 141 2.21 -17.73 -5.62
CA TYR A 141 2.05 -19.18 -5.66
C TYR A 141 1.60 -19.69 -4.29
N LEU A 142 0.62 -20.59 -4.29
CA LEU A 142 0.25 -21.34 -3.10
C LEU A 142 0.95 -22.70 -3.15
N TYR A 143 1.90 -22.90 -2.26
CA TYR A 143 2.64 -24.18 -2.17
C TYR A 143 1.74 -25.28 -1.61
N ASN A 144 1.69 -26.42 -2.32
CA ASN A 144 0.88 -27.61 -1.96
C ASN A 144 -0.66 -27.39 -1.91
N TRP A 145 -1.16 -26.25 -2.37
CA TRP A 145 -2.60 -26.00 -2.44
C TRP A 145 -3.06 -25.97 -3.90
N ARG A 146 -4.08 -26.77 -4.22
CA ARG A 146 -4.72 -26.74 -5.55
C ARG A 146 -5.94 -25.84 -5.50
N ILE A 147 -5.81 -24.64 -6.03
CA ILE A 147 -6.92 -23.70 -6.19
C ILE A 147 -7.10 -23.33 -7.66
N ARG A 148 -8.25 -22.74 -7.99
CA ARG A 148 -8.43 -22.11 -9.29
C ARG A 148 -7.45 -20.95 -9.45
N THR A 149 -7.06 -20.69 -10.70
CA THR A 149 -6.36 -19.46 -11.05
C THR A 149 -7.21 -18.25 -10.62
N VAL A 150 -6.60 -17.31 -9.92
CA VAL A 150 -7.20 -16.04 -9.55
C VAL A 150 -6.52 -14.92 -10.33
N GLN A 151 -7.25 -13.85 -10.60
CA GLN A 151 -6.69 -12.68 -11.27
C GLN A 151 -5.95 -11.79 -10.25
N SER A 152 -5.06 -10.95 -10.73
CA SER A 152 -4.33 -9.99 -9.87
C SER A 152 -5.27 -9.11 -9.04
N ASP A 153 -6.42 -8.72 -9.62
CA ASP A 153 -7.43 -7.91 -8.94
C ASP A 153 -8.19 -8.65 -7.83
N ASP A 154 -8.07 -9.97 -7.75
CA ASP A 154 -8.62 -10.81 -6.68
C ASP A 154 -7.65 -10.97 -5.48
N ILE A 155 -6.43 -10.43 -5.59
CA ILE A 155 -5.38 -10.59 -4.58
C ILE A 155 -5.27 -9.34 -3.73
N GLY A 156 -5.49 -9.51 -2.43
CA GLY A 156 -5.34 -8.51 -1.38
C GLY A 156 -4.11 -8.75 -0.50
N ILE A 157 -2.98 -9.12 -1.12
CA ILE A 157 -1.71 -9.34 -0.43
C ILE A 157 -0.66 -8.44 -1.05
N VAL A 158 -0.03 -7.63 -0.22
CA VAL A 158 1.17 -6.86 -0.58
C VAL A 158 2.34 -7.47 0.16
N LEU A 159 3.44 -7.72 -0.55
CA LEU A 159 4.67 -8.23 0.04
C LEU A 159 5.50 -7.07 0.59
N VAL A 160 6.23 -7.35 1.67
CA VAL A 160 7.19 -6.44 2.32
C VAL A 160 8.58 -6.98 2.11
#